data_b77864b9ebbec32bffde1da99264d73c
#
_entry.id   b77864b9ebbec32bffde1da99264d73c
#
_cell.length_a   1.000
_cell.length_b   1.000
_cell.length_c   1.000
_cell.angle_alpha   90.00
_cell.angle_beta   90.00
_cell.angle_gamma   90.00
#
_symmetry.space_group_name_H-M   'P 1'
#
loop_
_entity.id
_entity.type
_entity.pdbx_description
1 polymer ?
#
loop_
_entity_poly.entity_id
_entity_poly.type
_entity_poly.pdbx_seq_one_letter_code
_entity_poly.pdbx_strand_id
1 'polypeptide(L)'
;DEFDINEFFRAEYEEKGKPESARFVYEDYVQNWLKMIQGNYMPVDGLKLGAERPPMPFSDTTLLNVLSHTLWFLPNVASCYAMYNLLRQKQNNFFDDYKVIVCAGTRAGIGIDALAPVLNAMGDPLKTKTITLSCGKLTTGVTVRPWAGVFMLRNLKSPETYFQTAFRV
;
A
#
# COMPACT_ATOMS: atom_id res chain seq x y z
N ASP A 1 0.82 -11.03 -23.44
CA ASP A 1 1.76 -10.21 -22.61
C ASP A 1 1.35 -10.37 -21.16
N GLU A 2 2.29 -10.82 -20.34
CA GLU A 2 2.06 -11.00 -18.92
C GLU A 2 2.07 -9.64 -18.21
N PHE A 3 1.10 -9.39 -17.33
CA PHE A 3 1.03 -8.15 -16.57
C PHE A 3 2.19 -8.09 -15.57
N ASP A 4 3.02 -7.04 -15.68
CA ASP A 4 4.15 -6.81 -14.78
C ASP A 4 3.76 -5.77 -13.70
N ILE A 5 3.51 -6.26 -12.50
CA ILE A 5 3.11 -5.42 -11.36
C ILE A 5 4.26 -4.49 -10.91
N ASN A 6 5.53 -4.91 -11.06
CA ASN A 6 6.66 -4.05 -10.75
C ASN A 6 6.74 -2.86 -11.70
N GLU A 7 6.43 -3.07 -12.98
CA GLU A 7 6.37 -2.00 -13.96
C GLU A 7 5.19 -1.07 -13.69
N PHE A 8 4.02 -1.62 -13.35
CA PHE A 8 2.83 -0.82 -13.03
C PHE A 8 3.09 0.17 -11.88
N PHE A 9 3.80 -0.24 -10.84
CA PHE A 9 4.14 0.60 -9.70
C PHE A 9 5.55 1.18 -9.77
N ARG A 10 6.13 1.27 -10.96
CA ARG A 10 7.43 1.91 -11.16
C ARG A 10 7.37 3.39 -10.82
N ALA A 11 8.36 3.87 -10.07
CA ALA A 11 8.43 5.26 -9.63
C ALA A 11 9.82 5.84 -9.85
N GLU A 12 9.85 7.15 -9.99
CA GLU A 12 11.08 7.93 -10.19
C GLU A 12 11.05 9.16 -9.29
N TYR A 13 12.23 9.67 -8.98
CA TYR A 13 12.38 10.96 -8.31
C TYR A 13 12.52 12.06 -9.37
N GLU A 14 11.65 13.07 -9.34
CA GLU A 14 11.80 14.26 -10.18
C GLU A 14 13.03 15.08 -9.78
N GLU A 15 13.34 15.09 -8.47
CA GLU A 15 14.57 15.63 -7.92
C GLU A 15 15.33 14.54 -7.17
N LYS A 16 16.51 14.19 -7.66
CA LYS A 16 17.33 13.11 -7.09
C LYS A 16 17.56 13.30 -5.58
N GLY A 17 17.24 12.23 -4.82
CA GLY A 17 17.45 12.20 -3.37
C GLY A 17 16.37 12.90 -2.54
N LYS A 18 15.31 13.42 -3.17
CA LYS A 18 14.20 14.06 -2.47
C LYS A 18 12.96 13.18 -2.48
N PRO A 19 12.59 12.56 -1.33
CA PRO A 19 11.40 11.70 -1.23
C PRO A 19 10.10 12.40 -1.68
N GLU A 20 9.96 13.69 -1.39
CA GLU A 20 8.78 14.49 -1.76
C GLU A 20 8.62 14.67 -3.27
N SER A 21 9.67 14.41 -4.05
CA SER A 21 9.64 14.47 -5.52
C SER A 21 9.32 13.13 -6.17
N ALA A 22 9.17 12.05 -5.38
CA ALA A 22 8.87 10.73 -5.94
C ALA A 22 7.49 10.70 -6.58
N ARG A 23 7.42 10.19 -7.80
CA ARG A 23 6.19 10.06 -8.59
C ARG A 23 6.16 8.73 -9.31
N PHE A 24 4.96 8.15 -9.43
CA PHE A 24 4.78 7.01 -10.32
C PHE A 24 4.90 7.42 -11.78
N VAL A 25 5.59 6.61 -12.56
CA VAL A 25 5.68 6.81 -14.01
C VAL A 25 4.30 6.73 -14.65
N TYR A 26 3.46 5.82 -14.15
CA TYR A 26 2.08 5.63 -14.59
C TYR A 26 1.10 6.12 -13.52
N GLU A 27 1.27 7.34 -13.05
CA GLU A 27 0.49 7.89 -11.92
C GLU A 27 -1.01 7.81 -12.15
N ASP A 28 -1.49 8.08 -13.36
CA ASP A 28 -2.92 8.03 -13.69
C ASP A 28 -3.48 6.60 -13.54
N TYR A 29 -2.73 5.59 -13.95
CA TYR A 29 -3.12 4.19 -13.78
C TYR A 29 -3.14 3.78 -12.31
N VAL A 30 -2.16 4.20 -11.54
CA VAL A 30 -2.11 3.94 -10.10
C VAL A 30 -3.25 4.66 -9.39
N GLN A 31 -3.55 5.91 -9.79
CA GLN A 31 -4.69 6.65 -9.27
C GLN A 31 -6.02 5.94 -9.55
N ASN A 32 -6.20 5.40 -10.75
CA ASN A 32 -7.38 4.61 -11.09
C ASN A 32 -7.48 3.33 -10.25
N TRP A 33 -6.36 2.67 -10.02
CA TRP A 33 -6.30 1.52 -9.12
C TRP A 33 -6.72 1.89 -7.69
N LEU A 34 -6.25 3.02 -7.16
CA LEU A 34 -6.67 3.52 -5.84
C LEU A 34 -8.19 3.76 -5.78
N LYS A 35 -8.78 4.33 -6.82
CA LYS A 35 -10.23 4.52 -6.91
C LYS A 35 -10.97 3.19 -6.98
N MET A 36 -10.43 2.21 -7.70
CA MET A 36 -10.99 0.87 -7.79
C MET A 36 -11.07 0.18 -6.43
N ILE A 37 -9.99 0.19 -5.64
CA ILE A 37 -9.98 -0.46 -4.33
C ILE A 37 -10.89 0.24 -3.31
N GLN A 38 -11.19 1.53 -3.52
CA GLN A 38 -12.20 2.27 -2.76
C GLN A 38 -13.64 1.93 -3.19
N GLY A 39 -13.83 1.21 -4.30
CA GLY A 39 -15.13 0.91 -4.87
C GLY A 39 -15.74 2.04 -5.69
N ASN A 40 -15.01 3.12 -5.96
CA ASN A 40 -15.48 4.31 -6.69
C ASN A 40 -15.14 4.27 -8.18
N TYR A 41 -14.43 3.25 -8.64
CA TYR A 41 -14.07 3.12 -10.03
C TYR A 41 -15.27 2.68 -10.87
N MET A 42 -15.61 3.47 -11.88
CA MET A 42 -16.56 3.13 -12.92
C MET A 42 -15.79 2.86 -14.20
N PRO A 43 -15.68 1.61 -14.66
CA PRO A 43 -15.07 1.35 -15.97
C PRO A 43 -15.89 2.05 -17.05
N VAL A 44 -15.21 2.77 -17.92
CA VAL A 44 -15.85 3.54 -19.00
C VAL A 44 -16.44 2.63 -20.07
N ASP A 45 -15.98 1.38 -20.18
CA ASP A 45 -16.40 0.44 -21.21
C ASP A 45 -17.27 -0.69 -20.64
N GLY A 46 -18.56 -0.57 -20.88
CA GLY A 46 -19.42 -1.73 -21.12
C GLY A 46 -19.79 -2.65 -19.96
N LEU A 47 -19.61 -2.27 -18.71
CA LEU A 47 -20.24 -3.01 -17.63
C LEU A 47 -21.76 -2.77 -17.68
N LYS A 48 -22.47 -3.81 -18.02
CA LYS A 48 -23.93 -3.82 -18.06
C LYS A 48 -24.47 -3.27 -16.74
N LEU A 49 -25.33 -2.28 -16.82
CA LEU A 49 -26.18 -1.84 -15.74
C LEU A 49 -26.82 -3.06 -15.08
N GLY A 50 -26.49 -3.35 -13.84
CA GLY A 50 -27.04 -4.46 -13.08
C GLY A 50 -26.07 -5.57 -12.68
N ALA A 51 -24.80 -5.53 -13.08
CA ALA A 51 -23.80 -6.42 -12.50
C ALA A 51 -23.47 -5.99 -11.08
N GLU A 52 -23.62 -6.89 -10.12
CA GLU A 52 -23.14 -6.66 -8.75
C GLU A 52 -21.65 -6.36 -8.82
N ARG A 53 -21.24 -5.24 -8.21
CA ARG A 53 -19.81 -4.90 -8.10
C ARG A 53 -19.14 -5.92 -7.21
N PRO A 54 -18.00 -6.50 -7.63
CA PRO A 54 -17.23 -7.32 -6.71
C PRO A 54 -16.85 -6.50 -5.48
N PRO A 55 -16.89 -7.09 -4.28
CA PRO A 55 -16.48 -6.38 -3.07
C PRO A 55 -15.01 -5.95 -3.22
N MET A 56 -14.77 -4.65 -3.08
CA MET A 56 -13.42 -4.10 -3.07
C MET A 56 -12.94 -3.90 -1.63
N PRO A 57 -11.62 -3.97 -1.34
CA PRO A 57 -11.11 -3.96 0.03
C PRO A 57 -11.65 -2.83 0.90
N PHE A 58 -11.78 -1.63 0.36
CA PHE A 58 -12.22 -0.45 1.11
C PHE A 58 -13.68 -0.03 0.84
N SER A 59 -14.44 -0.82 0.11
CA SER A 59 -15.86 -0.54 -0.13
C SER A 59 -16.81 -1.46 0.65
N ASP A 60 -16.33 -2.60 1.08
CA ASP A 60 -17.09 -3.54 1.89
C ASP A 60 -17.05 -3.09 3.36
N THR A 61 -18.21 -2.78 3.94
CA THR A 61 -18.30 -2.31 5.32
C THR A 61 -17.79 -3.34 6.34
N THR A 62 -17.93 -4.62 6.03
CA THR A 62 -17.39 -5.70 6.86
C THR A 62 -15.86 -5.70 6.82
N LEU A 63 -15.27 -5.55 5.63
CA LEU A 63 -13.83 -5.49 5.45
C LEU A 63 -13.22 -4.20 5.99
N LEU A 64 -13.90 -3.07 5.89
CA LEU A 64 -13.42 -1.79 6.45
C LEU A 64 -13.12 -1.86 7.94
N ASN A 65 -13.94 -2.61 8.70
CA ASN A 65 -13.70 -2.81 10.12
C ASN A 65 -12.49 -3.70 10.41
N VAL A 66 -12.15 -4.59 9.48
CA VAL A 66 -11.01 -5.51 9.60
C VAL A 66 -9.72 -4.87 9.07
N LEU A 67 -9.81 -4.06 8.00
CA LEU A 67 -8.67 -3.46 7.31
C LEU A 67 -8.25 -2.10 7.88
N SER A 68 -8.39 -1.89 9.17
CA SER A 68 -7.92 -0.67 9.83
C SER A 68 -6.41 -0.50 9.80
N HIS A 69 -5.66 -1.60 9.71
CA HIS A 69 -4.20 -1.61 9.65
C HIS A 69 -3.75 -2.53 8.53
N THR A 70 -3.15 -1.96 7.49
CA THR A 70 -2.68 -2.72 6.32
C THR A 70 -1.20 -2.47 6.04
N LEU A 71 -0.56 -3.49 5.47
CA LEU A 71 0.80 -3.43 4.97
C LEU A 71 0.78 -3.53 3.44
N TRP A 72 1.34 -2.55 2.78
CA TRP A 72 1.43 -2.50 1.32
C TRP A 72 2.88 -2.71 0.88
N PHE A 73 3.09 -3.77 0.11
CA PHE A 73 4.39 -4.13 -0.41
C PHE A 73 4.57 -3.58 -1.81
N LEU A 74 5.52 -2.66 -1.98
CA LEU A 74 5.83 -1.98 -3.24
C LEU A 74 7.20 -2.41 -3.78
N PRO A 75 7.48 -2.19 -5.08
CA PRO A 75 8.70 -2.69 -5.71
C PRO A 75 10.01 -2.18 -5.11
N ASN A 76 10.06 -0.90 -4.73
CA ASN A 76 11.29 -0.26 -4.23
C ASN A 76 11.00 0.97 -3.36
N VAL A 77 12.04 1.60 -2.86
CA VAL A 77 11.94 2.78 -1.99
C VAL A 77 11.23 3.93 -2.71
N ALA A 78 11.57 4.20 -3.96
CA ALA A 78 10.95 5.27 -4.73
C ALA A 78 9.43 5.08 -4.87
N SER A 79 8.97 3.86 -5.13
CA SER A 79 7.54 3.56 -5.21
C SER A 79 6.81 3.71 -3.87
N CYS A 80 7.47 3.43 -2.74
CA CYS A 80 6.92 3.69 -1.42
C CYS A 80 6.67 5.19 -1.20
N TYR A 81 7.64 6.04 -1.52
CA TYR A 81 7.48 7.48 -1.41
C TYR A 81 6.49 8.04 -2.42
N ALA A 82 6.47 7.51 -3.65
CA ALA A 82 5.48 7.89 -4.66
C ALA A 82 4.06 7.59 -4.19
N MET A 83 3.82 6.42 -3.59
CA MET A 83 2.52 6.06 -3.01
C MET A 83 2.17 6.98 -1.84
N TYR A 84 3.10 7.26 -0.95
CA TYR A 84 2.90 8.21 0.15
C TYR A 84 2.45 9.57 -0.38
N ASN A 85 3.15 10.10 -1.39
CA ASN A 85 2.84 11.40 -1.97
C ASN A 85 1.47 11.40 -2.66
N LEU A 86 1.13 10.31 -3.38
CA LEU A 86 -0.14 10.18 -4.08
C LEU A 86 -1.33 10.07 -3.10
N LEU A 87 -1.21 9.31 -2.04
CA LEU A 87 -2.26 9.15 -1.02
C LEU A 87 -2.59 10.47 -0.31
N ARG A 88 -1.67 11.42 -0.27
CA ARG A 88 -1.87 12.73 0.37
C ARG A 88 -2.48 13.77 -0.55
N GLN A 89 -2.67 13.46 -1.83
CA GLN A 89 -3.33 14.38 -2.77
C GLN A 89 -4.83 14.46 -2.49
N LYS A 90 -5.44 15.60 -2.79
CA LYS A 90 -6.85 15.89 -2.47
C LYS A 90 -7.85 14.89 -3.02
N GLN A 91 -7.59 14.34 -4.21
CA GLN A 91 -8.47 13.34 -4.82
C GLN A 91 -8.48 12.00 -4.06
N ASN A 92 -7.55 11.80 -3.15
CA ASN A 92 -7.43 10.61 -2.31
C ASN A 92 -7.81 10.90 -0.85
N ASN A 93 -8.69 11.86 -0.61
CA ASN A 93 -9.13 12.25 0.73
C ASN A 93 -9.82 11.12 1.51
N PHE A 94 -10.27 10.05 0.85
CA PHE A 94 -10.71 8.83 1.51
C PHE A 94 -9.68 8.31 2.52
N PHE A 95 -8.38 8.46 2.21
CA PHE A 95 -7.29 7.98 3.05
C PHE A 95 -6.81 8.99 4.11
N ASP A 96 -7.47 10.16 4.25
CA ASP A 96 -7.07 11.19 5.22
C ASP A 96 -7.16 10.69 6.67
N ASP A 97 -8.06 9.75 6.94
CA ASP A 97 -8.21 9.13 8.27
C ASP A 97 -7.11 8.08 8.57
N TYR A 98 -6.32 7.72 7.57
CA TYR A 98 -5.25 6.75 7.71
C TYR A 98 -3.93 7.46 7.96
N LYS A 99 -3.19 7.01 8.98
CA LYS A 99 -1.79 7.37 9.14
C LYS A 99 -0.96 6.53 8.18
N VAL A 100 -0.31 7.19 7.22
CA VAL A 100 0.54 6.52 6.23
C VAL A 100 1.99 6.58 6.70
N ILE A 101 2.61 5.42 6.83
CA ILE A 101 3.98 5.27 7.33
C ILE A 101 4.82 4.65 6.21
N VAL A 102 5.91 5.32 5.84
CA VAL A 102 6.91 4.75 4.94
C VAL A 102 7.98 4.03 5.77
N CYS A 103 8.04 2.71 5.61
CA CYS A 103 9.02 1.84 6.26
C CYS A 103 9.94 1.25 5.19
N ALA A 104 10.77 2.10 4.60
CA ALA A 104 11.64 1.78 3.47
C ALA A 104 12.95 2.57 3.54
N GLY A 105 13.97 2.11 2.80
CA GLY A 105 15.27 2.75 2.74
C GLY A 105 16.13 2.55 4.00
N THR A 106 17.29 3.14 4.01
CA THR A 106 18.27 3.01 5.09
C THR A 106 17.84 3.71 6.38
N ARG A 107 17.01 4.74 6.27
CA ARG A 107 16.51 5.50 7.43
C ARG A 107 15.48 4.75 8.26
N ALA A 108 14.86 3.73 7.70
CA ALA A 108 13.84 2.94 8.39
C ALA A 108 14.41 1.91 9.37
N GLY A 109 15.75 1.75 9.43
CA GLY A 109 16.37 0.72 10.26
C GLY A 109 16.23 -0.69 9.69
N ILE A 110 16.56 -1.69 10.49
CA ILE A 110 16.49 -3.11 10.13
C ILE A 110 15.76 -3.88 11.25
N GLY A 111 14.85 -4.77 10.86
CA GLY A 111 14.15 -5.62 11.84
C GLY A 111 13.27 -4.83 12.79
N ILE A 112 13.49 -4.99 14.09
CA ILE A 112 12.68 -4.37 15.15
C ILE A 112 12.74 -2.83 15.09
N ASP A 113 13.89 -2.27 14.73
CA ASP A 113 14.05 -0.81 14.63
C ASP A 113 13.16 -0.22 13.52
N ALA A 114 12.94 -0.96 12.46
CA ALA A 114 12.04 -0.55 11.39
C ALA A 114 10.56 -0.50 11.82
N LEU A 115 10.20 -1.22 12.88
CA LEU A 115 8.84 -1.27 13.40
C LEU A 115 8.47 -0.11 14.31
N ALA A 116 9.43 0.53 14.96
CA ALA A 116 9.15 1.56 15.94
C ALA A 116 8.22 2.67 15.39
N PRO A 117 8.44 3.24 14.17
CA PRO A 117 7.53 4.22 13.60
C PRO A 117 6.12 3.67 13.37
N VAL A 118 6.00 2.40 12.98
CA VAL A 118 4.72 1.73 12.73
C VAL A 118 3.95 1.58 14.04
N LEU A 119 4.60 1.04 15.07
CA LEU A 119 3.98 0.83 16.39
C LEU A 119 3.59 2.16 17.04
N ASN A 120 4.43 3.18 16.91
CA ASN A 120 4.13 4.52 17.42
C ASN A 120 2.91 5.14 16.71
N ALA A 121 2.81 4.96 15.38
CA ALA A 121 1.68 5.47 14.61
C ALA A 121 0.38 4.72 14.93
N MET A 122 0.46 3.42 15.19
CA MET A 122 -0.71 2.62 15.59
C MET A 122 -1.24 3.05 16.95
N GLY A 123 -0.37 3.35 17.92
CA GLY A 123 -0.79 3.71 19.27
C GLY A 123 -1.78 2.69 19.84
N ASP A 124 -3.02 3.11 20.09
CA ASP A 124 -4.13 2.19 20.37
C ASP A 124 -4.73 1.70 19.05
N PRO A 125 -4.49 0.43 18.66
CA PRO A 125 -4.93 -0.09 17.35
C PRO A 125 -6.43 -0.07 17.13
N LEU A 126 -7.22 -0.02 18.18
CA LEU A 126 -8.69 0.06 18.08
C LEU A 126 -9.18 1.46 17.74
N LYS A 127 -8.34 2.47 17.92
CA LYS A 127 -8.70 3.89 17.72
C LYS A 127 -8.03 4.53 16.51
N THR A 128 -7.11 3.82 15.87
CA THR A 128 -6.31 4.33 14.75
C THR A 128 -6.52 3.50 13.50
N LYS A 129 -6.16 4.10 12.37
CA LYS A 129 -6.09 3.42 11.06
C LYS A 129 -4.72 3.72 10.45
N THR A 130 -4.03 2.71 9.95
CA THR A 130 -2.70 2.86 9.38
C THR A 130 -2.56 2.17 8.03
N ILE A 131 -1.74 2.75 7.17
CA ILE A 131 -1.21 2.11 5.96
C ILE A 131 0.31 2.16 6.07
N THR A 132 0.94 1.01 6.12
CA THR A 132 2.40 0.89 6.16
C THR A 132 2.91 0.54 4.77
N LEU A 133 3.76 1.39 4.21
CA LEU A 133 4.37 1.20 2.90
C LEU A 133 5.78 0.65 3.06
N SER A 134 6.05 -0.51 2.49
CA SER A 134 7.36 -1.18 2.61
C SER A 134 7.78 -1.80 1.29
N CYS A 135 9.07 -2.03 1.13
CA CYS A 135 9.64 -2.70 -0.04
C CYS A 135 10.55 -3.89 0.31
N GLY A 136 10.38 -4.47 1.48
CA GLY A 136 11.09 -5.70 1.86
C GLY A 136 11.72 -5.73 3.25
N LYS A 137 11.86 -4.60 3.93
CA LYS A 137 12.55 -4.56 5.24
C LYS A 137 11.80 -5.25 6.39
N LEU A 138 10.49 -5.41 6.27
CA LEU A 138 9.65 -6.03 7.29
C LEU A 138 9.34 -7.50 6.98
N THR A 139 10.05 -8.14 6.02
CA THR A 139 9.73 -9.48 5.56
C THR A 139 10.29 -10.60 6.43
N THR A 140 11.32 -10.34 7.24
CA THR A 140 12.02 -11.38 8.00
C THR A 140 11.81 -11.24 9.51
N GLY A 141 11.20 -12.26 10.13
CA GLY A 141 11.15 -12.40 11.57
C GLY A 141 10.23 -11.44 12.33
N VAL A 142 9.44 -10.61 11.63
CA VAL A 142 8.64 -9.58 12.27
C VAL A 142 7.16 -9.81 12.05
N THR A 143 6.41 -9.85 13.13
CA THR A 143 4.94 -9.92 13.10
C THR A 143 4.37 -8.72 13.84
N VAL A 144 3.46 -7.99 13.19
CA VAL A 144 2.70 -6.91 13.82
C VAL A 144 1.25 -7.35 13.87
N ARG A 145 0.78 -7.74 15.05
CA ARG A 145 -0.56 -8.30 15.25
C ARG A 145 -1.71 -7.44 14.73
N PRO A 146 -1.70 -6.10 14.84
CA PRO A 146 -2.76 -5.26 14.30
C PRO A 146 -2.88 -5.27 12.78
N TRP A 147 -1.87 -5.73 12.02
CA TRP A 147 -2.01 -5.85 10.57
C TRP A 147 -3.03 -6.93 10.23
N ALA A 148 -4.11 -6.53 9.60
CA ALA A 148 -5.20 -7.40 9.19
C ALA A 148 -5.23 -7.67 7.69
N GLY A 149 -4.40 -6.98 6.90
CA GLY A 149 -4.33 -7.16 5.44
C GLY A 149 -2.95 -6.84 4.90
N VAL A 150 -2.55 -7.57 3.85
CA VAL A 150 -1.32 -7.32 3.10
C VAL A 150 -1.69 -7.13 1.63
N PHE A 151 -1.27 -6.01 1.05
CA PHE A 151 -1.39 -5.76 -0.38
C PHE A 151 -0.05 -6.01 -1.05
N MET A 152 -0.02 -7.01 -1.91
CA MET A 152 1.17 -7.41 -2.65
C MET A 152 1.23 -6.64 -3.97
N LEU A 153 1.91 -5.49 -3.95
CA LEU A 153 2.04 -4.57 -5.10
C LEU A 153 3.40 -4.69 -5.78
N ARG A 154 4.02 -5.85 -5.65
CA ARG A 154 5.31 -6.18 -6.29
C ARG A 154 5.40 -7.66 -6.58
N ASN A 155 6.20 -8.03 -7.58
CA ASN A 155 6.62 -9.41 -7.79
C ASN A 155 7.69 -9.78 -6.75
N LEU A 156 7.59 -10.96 -6.19
CA LEU A 156 8.58 -11.50 -5.27
C LEU A 156 9.53 -12.43 -6.01
N LYS A 157 10.81 -12.38 -5.61
CA LYS A 157 11.87 -13.15 -6.30
C LYS A 157 11.83 -14.64 -5.98
N SER A 158 11.17 -15.05 -4.92
CA SER A 158 11.07 -16.45 -4.54
C SER A 158 9.73 -16.77 -3.87
N PRO A 159 9.22 -18.00 -4.02
CA PRO A 159 8.02 -18.45 -3.32
C PRO A 159 8.15 -18.35 -1.80
N GLU A 160 9.33 -18.63 -1.25
CA GLU A 160 9.62 -18.52 0.18
C GLU A 160 9.38 -17.10 0.70
N THR A 161 9.90 -16.10 0.02
CA THR A 161 9.67 -14.69 0.37
C THR A 161 8.18 -14.34 0.32
N TYR A 162 7.48 -14.85 -0.69
CA TYR A 162 6.02 -14.66 -0.80
C TYR A 162 5.30 -15.22 0.43
N PHE A 163 5.58 -16.46 0.81
CA PHE A 163 4.96 -17.07 1.99
C PHE A 163 5.28 -16.31 3.27
N GLN A 164 6.53 -15.92 3.48
CA GLN A 164 6.94 -15.13 4.62
C GLN A 164 6.19 -13.81 4.72
N THR A 165 5.84 -13.20 3.60
CA THR A 165 5.09 -11.95 3.55
C THR A 165 3.59 -12.19 3.73
N ALA A 166 3.03 -13.15 3.02
CA ALA A 166 1.58 -13.40 2.99
C ALA A 166 1.01 -13.87 4.35
N PHE A 167 1.81 -14.58 5.14
CA PHE A 167 1.38 -15.14 6.43
C PHE A 167 1.76 -14.29 7.65
N ARG A 168 2.08 -13.02 7.46
CA ARG A 168 2.41 -12.09 8.57
C ARG A 168 1.24 -11.28 9.09
N VAL A 169 0.09 -11.57 8.58
CA VAL A 169 -1.16 -10.89 8.94
C VAL A 169 -1.94 -11.71 9.98
#